data_44c0e5df483dc05e3acfa555eeebd955
#
_entry.id   44c0e5df483dc05e3acfa555eeebd955
#
_cell.length_a   1.000
_cell.length_b   1.000
_cell.length_c   1.000
_cell.angle_alpha   90.00
_cell.angle_beta   90.00
_cell.angle_gamma   90.00
#
_symmetry.space_group_name_H-M   'P 1'
#
loop_
_entity.id
_entity.type
_entity.pdbx_description
1 polymer ?
#
loop_
_entity_poly.entity_id
_entity_poly.type
_entity_poly.pdbx_seq_one_letter_code
_entity_poly.pdbx_strand_id
1 'polypeptide(L)'
;IDIHAGGRGYWIFPHHENEIAQSECANDKPFATYWMHNGFLNIDNKKMSKSLGNFFTVRDIAEKYDLQVLRFFMLSAHYRSPLNFSAELMELPKTAWNAL
;
A
#
# COMPACT_ATOMS: atom_id res chain seq x y z
N ILE A 1 -2.61 -15.27 -13.71
CA ILE A 1 -3.22 -13.93 -13.63
C ILE A 1 -2.40 -12.92 -14.42
N ASP A 2 -2.99 -11.81 -14.80
CA ASP A 2 -2.30 -10.81 -15.63
C ASP A 2 -1.35 -9.97 -14.78
N ILE A 3 -1.85 -9.39 -13.70
CA ILE A 3 -1.08 -8.52 -12.82
C ILE A 3 -1.17 -9.02 -11.38
N HIS A 4 -0.02 -9.20 -10.74
CA HIS A 4 0.07 -9.44 -9.32
C HIS A 4 0.83 -8.29 -8.65
N ALA A 5 0.22 -7.66 -7.66
CA ALA A 5 0.80 -6.54 -6.96
C ALA A 5 1.05 -6.86 -5.48
N GLY A 6 2.16 -6.38 -4.95
CA GLY A 6 2.52 -6.57 -3.56
C GLY A 6 3.62 -5.63 -3.10
N GLY A 7 3.99 -5.69 -1.83
CA GLY A 7 5.04 -4.87 -1.25
C GLY A 7 6.44 -5.22 -1.80
N ARG A 8 7.34 -4.27 -1.76
CA ARG A 8 8.75 -4.45 -2.09
C ARG A 8 9.55 -4.91 -0.86
N GLY A 9 10.74 -5.46 -1.10
CA GLY A 9 11.68 -5.84 -0.04
C GLY A 9 11.46 -7.27 0.43
N TYR A 10 11.23 -7.49 1.72
CA TYR A 10 11.06 -8.83 2.29
C TYR A 10 9.93 -9.66 1.67
N TRP A 11 8.98 -9.01 0.98
CA TRP A 11 7.89 -9.69 0.32
C TRP A 11 8.31 -10.48 -0.91
N ILE A 12 9.41 -10.11 -1.58
CA ILE A 12 9.93 -10.86 -2.73
C ILE A 12 10.36 -12.26 -2.30
N PHE A 13 11.14 -12.35 -1.23
CA PHE A 13 11.50 -13.61 -0.61
C PHE A 13 11.29 -13.51 0.91
N PRO A 14 10.62 -14.48 1.54
CA PRO A 14 10.10 -15.74 0.95
C PRO A 14 8.67 -15.65 0.38
N HIS A 15 7.97 -14.52 0.54
CA HIS A 15 6.52 -14.46 0.29
C HIS A 15 6.15 -14.64 -1.19
N HIS A 16 6.64 -13.79 -2.06
CA HIS A 16 6.32 -13.88 -3.50
C HIS A 16 6.86 -15.15 -4.14
N GLU A 17 8.03 -15.60 -3.74
CA GLU A 17 8.58 -16.89 -4.19
C GLU A 17 7.71 -18.07 -3.77
N ASN A 18 7.15 -18.03 -2.56
CA ASN A 18 6.23 -19.05 -2.10
C ASN A 18 4.88 -19.01 -2.83
N GLU A 19 4.38 -17.82 -3.17
CA GLU A 19 3.17 -17.67 -4.00
C GLU A 19 3.38 -18.27 -5.39
N ILE A 20 4.52 -18.01 -6.01
CA ILE A 20 4.89 -18.60 -7.31
C ILE A 20 4.95 -20.12 -7.20
N ALA A 21 5.66 -20.64 -6.20
CA ALA A 21 5.81 -22.07 -6.01
C ALA A 21 4.46 -22.77 -5.81
N GLN A 22 3.61 -22.23 -4.96
CA GLN A 22 2.27 -22.80 -4.70
C GLN A 22 1.39 -22.79 -5.95
N SER A 23 1.34 -21.66 -6.66
CA SER A 23 0.47 -21.51 -7.81
C SER A 23 0.96 -22.34 -9.01
N GLU A 24 2.25 -22.31 -9.31
CA GLU A 24 2.81 -23.00 -10.47
C GLU A 24 2.84 -24.51 -10.26
N CYS A 25 3.12 -25.00 -9.05
CA CYS A 25 3.04 -26.42 -8.75
C CYS A 25 1.61 -26.96 -8.80
N ALA A 26 0.63 -26.15 -8.41
CA ALA A 26 -0.78 -26.58 -8.42
C ALA A 26 -1.41 -26.54 -9.81
N ASN A 27 -1.03 -25.60 -10.65
CA ASN A 27 -1.72 -25.32 -11.90
C ASN A 27 -0.90 -25.62 -13.16
N ASP A 28 0.38 -25.93 -13.03
CA ASP A 28 1.32 -26.16 -14.12
C ASP A 28 1.31 -25.05 -15.17
N LYS A 29 1.24 -23.80 -14.70
CA LYS A 29 1.19 -22.58 -15.51
C LYS A 29 1.89 -21.44 -14.78
N PRO A 30 2.45 -20.44 -15.51
CA PRO A 30 2.99 -19.24 -14.91
C PRO A 30 1.97 -18.54 -13.99
N PHE A 31 2.41 -18.10 -12.83
CA PHE A 31 1.53 -17.47 -11.83
C PHE A 31 1.05 -16.10 -12.29
N ALA A 32 1.95 -15.22 -12.66
CA ALA A 32 1.63 -13.87 -13.10
C ALA A 32 2.43 -13.44 -14.31
N THR A 33 1.80 -12.70 -15.21
CA THR A 33 2.47 -12.12 -16.38
C THR A 33 3.28 -10.90 -15.99
N TYR A 34 2.71 -10.04 -15.15
CA TYR A 34 3.34 -8.80 -14.69
C TYR A 34 3.32 -8.72 -13.16
N TRP A 35 4.44 -8.26 -12.60
CA TRP A 35 4.60 -7.99 -11.18
C TRP A 35 4.71 -6.50 -10.92
N MET A 36 3.96 -6.00 -9.95
CA MET A 36 4.05 -4.63 -9.48
C MET A 36 4.40 -4.61 -7.99
N HIS A 37 5.40 -3.82 -7.61
CA HIS A 37 5.80 -3.69 -6.22
C HIS A 37 5.60 -2.26 -5.74
N ASN A 38 4.78 -2.10 -4.72
CA ASN A 38 4.52 -0.81 -4.10
C ASN A 38 5.49 -0.52 -2.95
N GLY A 39 5.71 0.77 -2.70
CA GLY A 39 6.46 1.24 -1.54
C GLY A 39 5.70 1.03 -0.23
N PHE A 40 6.39 1.29 0.88
CA PHE A 40 5.80 1.18 2.22
C PHE A 40 4.95 2.40 2.58
N LEU A 41 3.97 2.18 3.45
CA LEU A 41 3.29 3.25 4.15
C LEU A 41 4.01 3.53 5.47
N ASN A 42 4.50 4.74 5.62
CA ASN A 42 5.13 5.22 6.83
C ASN A 42 4.17 6.13 7.62
N ILE A 43 4.33 6.17 8.92
CA ILE A 43 3.62 7.07 9.81
C ILE A 43 4.65 7.98 10.47
N ASP A 44 4.54 9.29 10.26
CA ASP A 44 5.50 10.28 10.79
C ASP A 44 6.97 9.87 10.53
N ASN A 45 7.26 9.49 9.28
CA ASN A 45 8.56 9.01 8.79
C ASN A 45 9.06 7.69 9.42
N LYS A 46 8.20 6.96 10.14
CA LYS A 46 8.50 5.65 10.71
C LYS A 46 7.64 4.58 10.04
N LYS A 47 8.22 3.41 9.80
CA LYS A 47 7.47 2.28 9.28
C LYS A 47 6.28 1.96 10.19
N MET A 48 5.07 1.88 9.64
CA MET A 48 3.89 1.47 10.37
C MET A 48 4.02 0.00 10.80
N SER A 49 3.87 -0.27 12.09
CA SER A 49 3.84 -1.63 12.62
C SER A 49 3.01 -1.74 13.89
N LYS A 50 2.42 -2.92 14.12
CA LYS A 50 1.67 -3.20 15.34
C LYS A 50 2.54 -3.09 16.58
N SER A 51 3.80 -3.53 16.49
CA SER A 51 4.74 -3.52 17.61
C SER A 51 5.18 -2.11 18.04
N LEU A 52 5.15 -1.14 17.13
CA LEU A 52 5.49 0.25 17.45
C LEU A 52 4.29 1.05 17.97
N GLY A 53 3.09 0.48 17.99
CA GLY A 53 1.89 1.17 18.47
C GLY A 53 1.41 2.32 17.57
N ASN A 54 1.98 2.48 16.38
CA ASN A 54 1.59 3.49 15.39
C ASN A 54 0.67 2.93 14.28
N PHE A 55 0.06 1.78 14.56
CA PHE A 55 -0.85 1.11 13.63
C PHE A 55 -2.27 1.67 13.79
N PHE A 56 -2.91 1.98 12.66
CA PHE A 56 -4.32 2.31 12.57
C PHE A 56 -4.94 1.73 11.30
N THR A 57 -6.24 1.55 11.31
CA THR A 57 -6.98 0.98 10.19
C THR A 57 -7.61 2.08 9.32
N VAL A 58 -8.06 1.70 8.12
CA VAL A 58 -8.87 2.59 7.27
C VAL A 58 -10.15 3.03 8.00
N ARG A 59 -10.72 2.19 8.86
CA ARG A 59 -11.90 2.53 9.67
C ARG A 59 -11.60 3.65 10.67
N ASP A 60 -10.44 3.60 11.31
CA ASP A 60 -10.02 4.66 12.25
C ASP A 60 -9.85 6.01 11.53
N ILE A 61 -9.32 5.96 10.29
CA ILE A 61 -9.19 7.16 9.44
C ILE A 61 -10.56 7.67 9.02
N ALA A 62 -11.50 6.78 8.68
CA ALA A 62 -12.84 7.15 8.22
C ALA A 62 -13.64 7.94 9.26
N GLU A 63 -13.31 7.83 10.54
CA GLU A 63 -13.92 8.63 11.60
C GLU A 63 -13.54 10.12 11.54
N LYS A 64 -12.39 10.43 10.90
CA LYS A 64 -11.82 11.78 10.86
C LYS A 64 -11.79 12.41 9.47
N TYR A 65 -11.71 11.58 8.43
CA TYR A 65 -11.52 12.02 7.05
C TYR A 65 -12.48 11.29 6.11
N ASP A 66 -12.91 11.99 5.04
CA ASP A 66 -13.58 11.34 3.92
C ASP A 66 -12.65 10.32 3.27
N LEU A 67 -13.16 9.12 2.99
CA LEU A 67 -12.37 8.05 2.36
C LEU A 67 -11.91 8.40 0.94
N GLN A 68 -12.58 9.31 0.24
CA GLN A 68 -12.13 9.81 -1.05
C GLN A 68 -10.85 10.66 -0.90
N VAL A 69 -10.73 11.41 0.19
CA VAL A 69 -9.50 12.15 0.53
C VAL A 69 -8.35 11.17 0.78
N LEU A 70 -8.60 10.09 1.51
CA LEU A 70 -7.62 9.03 1.73
C LEU A 70 -7.19 8.39 0.42
N ARG A 71 -8.16 8.07 -0.45
CA ARG A 71 -7.87 7.51 -1.79
C ARG A 71 -7.01 8.47 -2.63
N PHE A 72 -7.35 9.73 -2.63
CA PHE A 72 -6.57 10.76 -3.34
C PHE A 72 -5.15 10.86 -2.79
N PHE A 73 -4.99 10.82 -1.47
CA PHE A 73 -3.69 10.77 -0.82
C PHE A 73 -2.86 9.56 -1.28
N MET A 74 -3.43 8.37 -1.30
CA MET A 74 -2.75 7.15 -1.75
C MET A 74 -2.30 7.24 -3.22
N LEU A 75 -3.03 7.96 -4.05
CA LEU A 75 -2.73 8.15 -5.48
C LEU A 75 -1.84 9.37 -5.76
N SER A 76 -1.54 10.19 -4.76
CA SER A 76 -0.77 11.43 -4.93
C SER A 76 0.72 11.24 -5.22
N ALA A 77 1.22 10.03 -5.00
CA ALA A 77 2.61 9.68 -5.26
C ALA A 77 2.70 8.43 -6.16
N HIS A 78 3.86 8.25 -6.77
CA HIS A 78 4.12 7.04 -7.56
C HIS A 78 4.05 5.80 -6.65
N TYR A 79 3.42 4.72 -7.11
CA TYR A 79 3.17 3.52 -6.32
C TYR A 79 4.43 2.86 -5.74
N ARG A 80 5.59 3.01 -6.40
CA ARG A 80 6.87 2.49 -5.92
C ARG A 80 7.50 3.32 -4.80
N SER A 81 7.07 4.55 -4.63
CA SER A 81 7.60 5.45 -3.61
C SER A 81 6.95 5.18 -2.26
N PRO A 82 7.69 5.22 -1.16
CA PRO A 82 7.09 5.19 0.16
C PRO A 82 6.14 6.39 0.34
N LEU A 83 4.98 6.13 0.95
CA LEU A 83 4.05 7.16 1.37
C LEU A 83 4.26 7.45 2.85
N ASN A 84 4.32 8.74 3.21
CA ASN A 84 4.36 9.15 4.60
C ASN A 84 3.02 9.74 5.01
N PHE A 85 2.31 9.04 5.89
CA PHE A 85 1.06 9.52 6.46
C PHE A 85 1.34 10.41 7.65
N SER A 86 0.82 11.62 7.62
CA SER A 86 0.75 12.52 8.78
C SER A 86 -0.53 13.34 8.68
N ALA A 87 -1.00 13.85 9.83
CA ALA A 87 -2.20 14.70 9.85
C ALA A 87 -2.02 15.96 8.97
N GLU A 88 -0.84 16.54 8.96
CA GLU A 88 -0.52 17.71 8.13
C GLU A 88 -0.58 17.39 6.63
N LEU A 89 -0.05 16.24 6.22
CA LEU A 89 -0.04 15.83 4.81
C LEU A 89 -1.43 15.45 4.30
N MET A 90 -2.39 15.14 5.17
CA MET A 90 -3.78 14.87 4.78
C MET A 90 -4.57 16.15 4.46
N GLU A 91 -4.15 17.30 4.93
CA GLU A 91 -4.85 18.56 4.63
C GLU A 91 -4.68 18.99 3.17
N LEU A 92 -3.53 18.70 2.54
CA LEU A 92 -3.32 19.01 1.11
C LEU A 92 -4.25 18.23 0.19
N PRO A 93 -4.36 16.90 0.26
CA PRO A 93 -5.34 16.13 -0.49
C PRO A 93 -6.79 16.54 -0.22
N LYS A 94 -7.12 16.88 1.03
CA LYS A 94 -8.45 17.37 1.40
C LYS A 94 -8.79 18.69 0.70
N THR A 95 -7.87 19.62 0.70
CA THR A 95 -8.04 20.91 0.02
C THR A 95 -8.16 20.72 -1.49
N ALA A 96 -7.29 19.90 -2.08
CA ALA A 96 -7.34 19.60 -3.51
C ALA A 96 -8.62 18.85 -3.91
N TRP A 97 -9.06 17.89 -3.11
CA TRP A 97 -10.32 17.17 -3.35
C TRP A 97 -11.54 18.09 -3.29
N ASN A 98 -11.59 19.00 -2.33
CA ASN A 98 -12.68 19.95 -2.18
C ASN A 98 -12.71 21.02 -3.29
N ALA A 99 -11.64 21.16 -4.05
CA ALA A 99 -11.54 22.09 -5.18
C ALA A 99 -12.00 21.47 -6.52
N LEU A 100 -12.21 20.15 -6.57
CA LEU A 100 -12.72 19.42 -7.72
C LEU A 100 -14.25 19.36 -7.72
#